data_bf3dcc8d895935bf7a0864a00416b122
#
_entry.id   bf3dcc8d895935bf7a0864a00416b122
#
_cell.length_a   1.000
_cell.length_b   1.000
_cell.length_c   1.000
_cell.angle_alpha   90.00
_cell.angle_beta   90.00
_cell.angle_gamma   90.00
#
_symmetry.space_group_name_H-M   'P 1'
#
loop_
_entity.id
_entity.type
_entity.pdbx_description
1 polymer ?
#
loop_
_entity_poly.entity_id
_entity_poly.type
_entity_poly.pdbx_seq_one_letter_code
_entity_poly.pdbx_strand_id
1 'polypeptide(L)'
;MNSHRRAHFQLGSSLVAWLFALTILFVSMSIARAADTTFNLNFEDASLGRIERINDTTFRCHVVGQEDERGRNRQATWYYFRMDHVAGKEITVTLTDFVGEYHDKPGACPMGPDIVPVFSNDGRNWQHFPTIVFDAEKKETTLKFTPKEDSIWIAHVPPYTPTDLRHLLDDLRKCPTAVVEVIGKTVQGRDVSMVTVTNPDIPDSGKKTVWLQARQHAWEAGTSFTMEGALRFITSDDPAAVALRDKIVFKFTPMVDVDGCANGQVRSNANGYDVNQHWRQVDLRHPEFLRLMPEIWYTKKAILACRSSGHGIDLMVNMHNTETAEYLDTEATDPATIKLMRHFDVLLARKTNFDPSNHMTQAKLAPDDTNSLYEQAKVPVLLMEQRIATCKKLGRHPTTQDRLTFGRQLIEVMAEAVLDQQQP
;
A
#
# COMPACT_ATOMS: atom_id res chain seq x y z
N MET A 1 53.22 98.94 27.19
CA MET A 1 53.96 98.72 25.95
C MET A 1 53.25 97.59 25.15
N ASN A 2 52.64 98.02 24.10
CA ASN A 2 52.43 97.41 22.78
C ASN A 2 52.59 95.89 22.68
N SER A 3 51.75 95.08 21.96
CA SER A 3 51.25 95.40 20.63
C SER A 3 50.12 94.41 20.23
N HIS A 4 49.28 94.89 19.36
CA HIS A 4 48.24 94.21 18.59
C HIS A 4 48.74 92.97 17.78
N ARG A 5 47.83 91.95 17.63
CA ARG A 5 47.68 91.32 16.33
C ARG A 5 46.27 90.75 16.13
N ARG A 6 45.81 90.97 14.93
CA ARG A 6 44.46 90.76 14.37
C ARG A 6 44.10 89.26 14.21
N ALA A 7 42.79 89.00 14.41
CA ALA A 7 42.11 87.86 13.95
C ALA A 7 41.90 87.92 12.42
N HIS A 8 42.17 86.86 11.70
CA HIS A 8 41.64 86.59 10.36
C HIS A 8 40.70 85.37 10.40
N PHE A 9 39.42 85.67 10.10
CA PHE A 9 38.42 84.66 9.80
C PHE A 9 38.75 84.02 8.46
N GLN A 10 38.76 82.72 8.39
CA GLN A 10 38.59 81.97 7.14
C GLN A 10 37.35 81.09 7.29
N LEU A 11 36.26 81.51 6.65
CA LEU A 11 35.10 80.75 6.25
C LEU A 11 35.42 80.10 4.90
N GLY A 12 35.18 78.84 4.80
CA GLY A 12 35.12 78.22 3.48
C GLY A 12 35.55 76.74 3.50
N SER A 13 34.67 75.86 3.13
CA SER A 13 34.84 74.44 2.75
C SER A 13 34.36 73.38 3.73
N SER A 14 33.10 73.42 4.06
CA SER A 14 32.44 72.22 4.65
C SER A 14 31.01 71.98 4.09
N LEU A 15 30.71 72.43 2.88
CA LEU A 15 29.37 72.20 2.27
C LEU A 15 29.39 71.28 1.04
N VAL A 16 30.52 70.66 0.69
CA VAL A 16 30.62 69.75 -0.48
C VAL A 16 30.80 68.28 -0.10
N ALA A 17 31.06 67.99 1.17
CA ALA A 17 31.27 66.61 1.62
C ALA A 17 29.98 65.82 2.01
N TRP A 18 28.78 66.47 2.03
CA TRP A 18 27.51 65.83 2.41
C TRP A 18 26.61 65.46 1.25
N LEU A 19 26.99 65.78 0.01
CA LEU A 19 26.23 65.43 -1.19
C LEU A 19 26.72 64.16 -1.94
N PHE A 20 27.79 63.51 -1.50
CA PHE A 20 28.29 62.28 -2.07
C PHE A 20 28.07 61.00 -1.25
N ALA A 21 27.43 61.10 -0.08
CA ALA A 21 27.12 59.93 0.77
C ALA A 21 25.67 59.44 0.62
N LEU A 22 24.86 59.99 -0.30
CA LEU A 22 23.45 59.63 -0.44
C LEU A 22 23.12 58.88 -1.76
N THR A 23 24.10 58.36 -2.45
CA THR A 23 23.85 57.70 -3.74
C THR A 23 24.63 56.41 -3.94
N ILE A 24 24.71 55.50 -2.98
CA ILE A 24 24.97 54.09 -3.26
C ILE A 24 24.42 53.27 -2.06
N LEU A 25 23.10 53.34 -1.84
CA LEU A 25 22.39 52.25 -1.22
C LEU A 25 21.38 51.72 -2.25
N PHE A 26 21.88 51.35 -3.45
CA PHE A 26 21.23 50.35 -4.23
C PHE A 26 21.43 49.03 -3.46
N VAL A 27 20.50 48.77 -2.55
CA VAL A 27 20.24 47.40 -2.11
C VAL A 27 20.01 46.62 -3.38
N SER A 28 21.01 45.89 -3.81
CA SER A 28 20.85 44.74 -4.68
C SER A 28 19.94 43.78 -3.92
N MET A 29 18.63 43.98 -4.00
CA MET A 29 17.67 42.93 -3.82
C MET A 29 17.99 41.92 -4.89
N SER A 30 18.91 41.04 -4.60
CA SER A 30 18.99 39.74 -5.30
C SER A 30 17.60 39.15 -5.11
N ILE A 31 16.77 39.30 -6.14
CA ILE A 31 15.54 38.51 -6.26
C ILE A 31 16.08 37.08 -6.29
N ALA A 32 16.09 36.42 -5.14
CA ALA A 32 16.39 35.01 -5.07
C ALA A 32 15.35 34.35 -5.99
N ARG A 33 15.79 33.93 -7.17
CA ARG A 33 14.92 33.15 -8.07
C ARG A 33 14.45 31.96 -7.28
N ALA A 34 13.13 31.81 -7.14
CA ALA A 34 12.58 30.61 -6.50
C ALA A 34 13.18 29.38 -7.17
N ALA A 35 13.63 28.43 -6.38
CA ALA A 35 14.22 27.20 -6.90
C ALA A 35 13.24 26.52 -7.84
N ASP A 36 13.75 25.93 -8.92
CA ASP A 36 12.94 25.19 -9.89
C ASP A 36 12.33 23.97 -9.22
N THR A 37 11.06 23.68 -9.50
CA THR A 37 10.39 22.46 -9.03
C THR A 37 11.14 21.22 -9.52
N THR A 38 11.45 20.31 -8.63
CA THR A 38 12.15 19.05 -8.95
C THR A 38 11.34 17.83 -8.52
N PHE A 39 11.65 16.68 -9.12
CA PHE A 39 11.06 15.40 -8.78
C PHE A 39 12.11 14.50 -8.15
N ASN A 40 11.73 13.77 -7.12
CA ASN A 40 12.59 12.80 -6.45
C ASN A 40 11.93 11.42 -6.52
N LEU A 41 12.67 10.44 -7.02
CA LEU A 41 12.30 9.03 -7.15
C LEU A 41 13.31 8.11 -6.45
N ASN A 42 14.25 8.68 -5.67
CA ASN A 42 15.30 7.90 -5.01
C ASN A 42 14.88 7.54 -3.57
N PHE A 43 13.80 6.74 -3.45
CA PHE A 43 13.33 6.19 -2.19
C PHE A 43 12.54 4.89 -2.44
N GLU A 44 12.32 4.11 -1.39
CA GLU A 44 11.63 2.82 -1.45
C GLU A 44 10.20 2.95 -1.98
N ASP A 45 9.78 2.03 -2.87
CA ASP A 45 8.45 1.98 -3.49
C ASP A 45 8.17 3.13 -4.50
N ALA A 46 9.15 4.02 -4.78
CA ALA A 46 8.98 5.10 -5.75
C ALA A 46 8.83 4.55 -7.18
N SER A 47 7.90 5.12 -7.91
CA SER A 47 7.63 4.75 -9.30
C SER A 47 7.04 5.92 -10.08
N LEU A 48 7.72 6.35 -11.12
CA LEU A 48 7.25 7.27 -12.13
C LEU A 48 8.17 7.15 -13.35
N GLY A 49 7.62 7.30 -14.54
CA GLY A 49 8.38 7.30 -15.78
C GLY A 49 8.85 8.69 -16.18
N ARG A 50 8.78 8.96 -17.48
CA ARG A 50 9.18 10.24 -18.07
C ARG A 50 8.36 11.39 -17.50
N ILE A 51 9.02 12.51 -17.22
CA ILE A 51 8.41 13.76 -16.76
C ILE A 51 8.64 14.81 -17.85
N GLU A 52 7.56 15.31 -18.42
CA GLU A 52 7.59 16.43 -19.36
C GLU A 52 7.29 17.72 -18.59
N ARG A 53 8.26 18.62 -18.53
CA ARG A 53 8.07 19.96 -18.02
C ARG A 53 7.47 20.84 -19.11
N ILE A 54 6.20 21.21 -18.99
CA ILE A 54 5.52 22.11 -19.91
C ILE A 54 5.91 23.57 -19.60
N ASN A 55 5.96 23.89 -18.29
CA ASN A 55 6.50 25.15 -17.76
C ASN A 55 6.93 24.93 -16.30
N ASP A 56 7.23 26.00 -15.54
CA ASP A 56 7.77 25.92 -14.19
C ASP A 56 6.82 25.29 -13.15
N THR A 57 5.54 25.22 -13.45
CA THR A 57 4.50 24.70 -12.54
C THR A 57 3.57 23.66 -13.18
N THR A 58 3.77 23.33 -14.46
CA THR A 58 2.91 22.40 -15.21
C THR A 58 3.73 21.23 -15.73
N PHE A 59 3.31 20.03 -15.41
CA PHE A 59 4.03 18.79 -15.71
C PHE A 59 3.09 17.73 -16.28
N ARG A 60 3.62 16.94 -17.22
CA ARG A 60 2.99 15.73 -17.70
C ARG A 60 3.85 14.56 -17.27
N CYS A 61 3.27 13.66 -16.47
CA CYS A 61 3.95 12.56 -15.81
C CYS A 61 3.45 11.23 -16.37
N HIS A 62 4.37 10.45 -16.92
CA HIS A 62 4.08 9.17 -17.54
C HIS A 62 4.22 8.04 -16.53
N VAL A 63 3.16 7.24 -16.34
CA VAL A 63 3.19 6.09 -15.44
C VAL A 63 3.87 4.92 -16.15
N VAL A 64 4.86 4.30 -15.50
CA VAL A 64 5.64 3.21 -16.12
C VAL A 64 4.79 1.95 -16.33
N GLY A 65 4.11 1.51 -15.28
CA GLY A 65 3.49 0.19 -15.25
C GLY A 65 4.48 -0.96 -15.14
N GLN A 66 3.95 -2.17 -15.11
CA GLN A 66 4.74 -3.41 -15.06
C GLN A 66 4.18 -4.40 -16.07
N GLU A 67 5.08 -5.03 -16.83
CA GLU A 67 4.80 -6.14 -17.73
C GLU A 67 5.06 -7.49 -17.04
N ASP A 68 4.47 -8.56 -17.57
CA ASP A 68 4.76 -9.94 -17.15
C ASP A 68 6.10 -10.45 -17.74
N GLU A 69 6.47 -11.70 -17.43
CA GLU A 69 7.70 -12.35 -17.89
C GLU A 69 7.81 -12.50 -19.42
N ARG A 70 6.69 -12.29 -20.12
CA ARG A 70 6.61 -12.33 -21.60
C ARG A 70 6.73 -10.96 -22.24
N GLY A 71 6.88 -9.88 -21.42
CA GLY A 71 6.81 -8.49 -21.90
C GLY A 71 5.39 -8.10 -22.35
N ARG A 72 4.36 -8.66 -21.68
CA ARG A 72 2.94 -8.43 -21.96
C ARG A 72 2.19 -8.07 -20.69
N ASN A 73 0.88 -7.90 -20.79
CA ASN A 73 -0.01 -7.62 -19.65
C ASN A 73 0.45 -6.43 -18.81
N ARG A 74 0.96 -5.39 -19.50
CA ARG A 74 1.39 -4.16 -18.82
C ARG A 74 0.24 -3.55 -18.04
N GLN A 75 0.41 -3.43 -16.74
CA GLN A 75 -0.51 -2.74 -15.85
C GLN A 75 0.16 -1.51 -15.25
N ALA A 76 -0.54 -0.37 -15.26
CA ALA A 76 -0.03 0.93 -14.84
C ALA A 76 -0.81 1.46 -13.63
N THR A 77 -0.96 0.62 -12.59
CA THR A 77 -1.76 0.89 -11.39
C THR A 77 -0.94 1.58 -10.30
N TRP A 78 0.39 1.61 -10.40
CA TRP A 78 1.23 2.19 -9.37
C TRP A 78 2.03 3.38 -9.87
N TYR A 79 2.01 4.47 -9.10
CA TYR A 79 2.91 5.61 -9.15
C TYR A 79 3.07 6.17 -7.73
N TYR A 80 4.30 6.56 -7.40
CA TYR A 80 4.66 7.18 -6.13
C TYR A 80 5.92 8.02 -6.31
N PHE A 81 5.81 9.32 -6.08
CA PHE A 81 6.90 10.27 -6.29
C PHE A 81 6.80 11.46 -5.34
N ARG A 82 7.92 12.17 -5.16
CA ARG A 82 7.98 13.41 -4.42
C ARG A 82 8.32 14.57 -5.35
N MET A 83 7.68 15.70 -5.13
CA MET A 83 8.01 16.98 -5.73
C MET A 83 8.60 17.88 -4.66
N ASP A 84 9.68 18.60 -4.97
CA ASP A 84 10.36 19.56 -4.11
C ASP A 84 10.34 20.97 -4.72
N HIS A 85 10.49 21.99 -3.87
CA HIS A 85 10.46 23.40 -4.23
C HIS A 85 9.09 23.82 -4.80
N VAL A 86 8.02 23.38 -4.14
CA VAL A 86 6.65 23.59 -4.58
C VAL A 86 5.85 24.55 -3.69
N ALA A 87 6.37 24.99 -2.55
CA ALA A 87 5.64 25.84 -1.60
C ALA A 87 5.05 27.10 -2.27
N GLY A 88 3.74 27.28 -2.12
CA GLY A 88 3.00 28.45 -2.64
C GLY A 88 2.85 28.52 -4.15
N LYS A 89 3.36 27.55 -4.91
CA LYS A 89 3.19 27.47 -6.38
C LYS A 89 1.88 26.80 -6.72
N GLU A 90 1.14 27.32 -7.69
CA GLU A 90 -0.01 26.64 -8.29
C GLU A 90 0.50 25.57 -9.26
N ILE A 91 0.51 24.32 -8.81
CA ILE A 91 1.05 23.17 -9.55
C ILE A 91 -0.07 22.47 -10.32
N THR A 92 0.23 22.11 -11.56
CA THR A 92 -0.61 21.22 -12.37
C THR A 92 0.20 19.99 -12.75
N VAL A 93 -0.29 18.81 -12.39
CA VAL A 93 0.27 17.51 -12.78
C VAL A 93 -0.77 16.73 -13.57
N THR A 94 -0.47 16.35 -14.80
CA THR A 94 -1.27 15.40 -15.57
C THR A 94 -0.58 14.06 -15.60
N LEU A 95 -1.22 13.06 -14.98
CA LEU A 95 -0.80 11.65 -15.00
C LEU A 95 -1.36 11.00 -16.27
N THR A 96 -0.54 10.26 -17.00
CA THR A 96 -0.88 9.63 -18.28
C THR A 96 -0.24 8.25 -18.43
N ASP A 97 -0.49 7.56 -19.55
CA ASP A 97 0.00 6.22 -19.91
C ASP A 97 -0.57 5.09 -19.02
N PHE A 98 -1.79 5.26 -18.55
CA PHE A 98 -2.48 4.25 -17.76
C PHE A 98 -2.98 3.05 -18.57
N VAL A 99 -3.20 3.23 -19.88
CA VAL A 99 -3.75 2.17 -20.72
C VAL A 99 -2.73 1.07 -20.94
N GLY A 100 -3.12 -0.14 -20.63
CA GLY A 100 -2.29 -1.32 -20.75
C GLY A 100 -3.04 -2.54 -21.24
N GLU A 101 -2.65 -3.71 -20.74
CA GLU A 101 -3.19 -5.01 -21.11
C GLU A 101 -3.44 -5.86 -19.86
N TYR A 102 -4.53 -6.62 -19.82
CA TYR A 102 -4.84 -7.54 -18.74
C TYR A 102 -5.44 -8.83 -19.28
N HIS A 103 -4.90 -9.98 -18.87
CA HIS A 103 -5.25 -11.30 -19.40
C HIS A 103 -5.21 -11.34 -20.95
N ASP A 104 -4.10 -10.85 -21.51
CA ASP A 104 -3.86 -10.74 -22.95
C ASP A 104 -4.92 -9.93 -23.72
N LYS A 105 -5.68 -9.07 -23.02
CA LYS A 105 -6.68 -8.17 -23.61
C LYS A 105 -6.24 -6.71 -23.45
N PRO A 106 -6.06 -5.99 -24.55
CA PRO A 106 -5.65 -4.57 -24.52
C PRO A 106 -6.78 -3.68 -23.98
N GLY A 107 -6.40 -2.46 -23.54
CA GLY A 107 -7.34 -1.42 -23.13
C GLY A 107 -7.63 -1.40 -21.63
N ALA A 108 -6.98 -2.24 -20.81
CA ALA A 108 -7.09 -2.16 -19.35
C ALA A 108 -6.61 -0.78 -18.86
N CYS A 109 -7.41 -0.13 -18.02
CA CYS A 109 -7.07 1.16 -17.44
C CYS A 109 -7.52 1.21 -15.97
N PRO A 110 -6.61 1.38 -15.01
CA PRO A 110 -6.94 1.40 -13.58
C PRO A 110 -7.57 2.73 -13.13
N MET A 111 -7.56 3.76 -13.98
CA MET A 111 -8.03 5.10 -13.63
C MET A 111 -9.47 5.33 -14.07
N GLY A 112 -10.16 6.13 -13.29
CA GLY A 112 -11.53 6.54 -13.53
C GLY A 112 -11.90 7.77 -12.69
N PRO A 113 -13.11 8.31 -12.83
CA PRO A 113 -13.52 9.54 -12.13
C PRO A 113 -13.58 9.37 -10.60
N ASP A 114 -13.72 8.14 -10.10
CA ASP A 114 -13.76 7.81 -8.66
C ASP A 114 -12.45 7.16 -8.15
N ILE A 115 -11.39 7.22 -8.95
CA ILE A 115 -10.03 6.80 -8.53
C ILE A 115 -9.23 8.05 -8.23
N VAL A 116 -9.21 8.42 -6.96
CA VAL A 116 -8.61 9.69 -6.51
C VAL A 116 -7.24 9.44 -5.89
N PRO A 117 -6.17 9.97 -6.49
CA PRO A 117 -4.83 9.91 -5.93
C PRO A 117 -4.75 10.50 -4.52
N VAL A 118 -3.71 10.13 -3.81
CA VAL A 118 -3.42 10.65 -2.48
C VAL A 118 -2.17 11.52 -2.49
N PHE A 119 -2.08 12.42 -1.49
CA PHE A 119 -0.89 13.21 -1.24
C PHE A 119 -0.54 13.24 0.24
N SER A 120 0.71 13.57 0.53
CA SER A 120 1.23 13.78 1.88
C SER A 120 2.25 14.91 1.88
N ASN A 121 2.30 15.70 2.97
CA ASN A 121 3.32 16.73 3.18
C ASN A 121 4.52 16.22 4.00
N ASP A 122 4.43 15.01 4.54
CA ASP A 122 5.47 14.42 5.43
C ASP A 122 5.84 12.98 5.06
N GLY A 123 5.21 12.43 4.00
CA GLY A 123 5.37 11.03 3.57
C GLY A 123 4.72 9.99 4.50
N ARG A 124 3.93 10.42 5.49
CA ARG A 124 3.31 9.55 6.51
C ARG A 124 1.81 9.74 6.63
N ASN A 125 1.36 11.01 6.66
CA ASN A 125 -0.05 11.35 6.80
C ASN A 125 -0.66 11.62 5.42
N TRP A 126 -1.48 10.68 4.95
CA TRP A 126 -2.02 10.67 3.59
C TRP A 126 -3.45 11.17 3.54
N GLN A 127 -3.77 11.95 2.51
CA GLN A 127 -5.08 12.50 2.23
C GLN A 127 -5.39 12.35 0.74
N HIS A 128 -6.66 12.12 0.38
CA HIS A 128 -7.09 12.15 -1.01
C HIS A 128 -7.08 13.61 -1.52
N PHE A 129 -6.74 13.80 -2.79
CA PHE A 129 -6.94 15.09 -3.42
C PHE A 129 -8.43 15.48 -3.36
N PRO A 130 -8.75 16.74 -3.00
CA PRO A 130 -10.15 17.17 -2.87
C PRO A 130 -10.91 17.14 -4.21
N THR A 131 -10.19 17.33 -5.30
CA THR A 131 -10.72 17.31 -6.66
C THR A 131 -9.68 16.80 -7.66
N ILE A 132 -10.16 16.06 -8.66
CA ILE A 132 -9.39 15.63 -9.82
C ILE A 132 -10.18 15.94 -11.09
N VAL A 133 -9.51 16.02 -12.22
CA VAL A 133 -10.15 16.03 -13.55
C VAL A 133 -9.71 14.77 -14.30
N PHE A 134 -10.64 13.86 -14.53
CA PHE A 134 -10.41 12.67 -15.33
C PHE A 134 -10.90 12.89 -16.77
N ASP A 135 -10.00 12.80 -17.73
CA ASP A 135 -10.32 12.81 -19.17
C ASP A 135 -10.59 11.37 -19.62
N ALA A 136 -11.86 11.04 -19.84
CA ALA A 136 -12.27 9.69 -20.20
C ALA A 136 -11.83 9.25 -21.60
N GLU A 137 -11.58 10.19 -22.53
CA GLU A 137 -11.12 9.87 -23.89
C GLU A 137 -9.61 9.59 -23.90
N LYS A 138 -8.83 10.45 -23.24
CA LYS A 138 -7.37 10.31 -23.16
C LYS A 138 -6.92 9.34 -22.09
N LYS A 139 -7.82 8.97 -21.15
CA LYS A 139 -7.47 8.17 -19.96
C LYS A 139 -6.37 8.84 -19.13
N GLU A 140 -6.55 10.13 -18.82
CA GLU A 140 -5.61 10.96 -18.09
C GLU A 140 -6.27 11.56 -16.85
N THR A 141 -5.46 11.74 -15.80
CA THR A 141 -5.92 12.40 -14.58
C THR A 141 -5.09 13.65 -14.33
N THR A 142 -5.76 14.79 -14.20
CA THR A 142 -5.11 16.08 -13.91
C THR A 142 -5.39 16.50 -12.48
N LEU A 143 -4.33 16.80 -11.74
CA LEU A 143 -4.30 17.32 -10.39
C LEU A 143 -3.91 18.80 -10.44
N LYS A 144 -4.67 19.66 -9.73
CA LYS A 144 -4.33 21.07 -9.54
C LYS A 144 -4.33 21.37 -8.05
N PHE A 145 -3.21 21.90 -7.54
CA PHE A 145 -3.03 22.10 -6.10
C PHE A 145 -1.96 23.16 -5.82
N THR A 146 -2.01 23.72 -4.61
CA THR A 146 -1.00 24.68 -4.12
C THR A 146 -0.48 24.17 -2.77
N PRO A 147 0.70 23.51 -2.75
CA PRO A 147 1.30 23.03 -1.51
C PRO A 147 1.65 24.17 -0.56
N LYS A 148 1.47 23.95 0.73
CA LYS A 148 1.96 24.87 1.78
C LYS A 148 3.42 24.61 2.10
N GLU A 149 3.81 23.34 2.08
CA GLU A 149 5.15 22.87 2.38
C GLU A 149 6.02 22.81 1.12
N ASP A 150 7.32 22.85 1.27
CA ASP A 150 8.26 22.82 0.13
C ASP A 150 8.33 21.47 -0.59
N SER A 151 7.92 20.41 0.08
CA SER A 151 7.84 19.07 -0.51
C SER A 151 6.43 18.50 -0.41
N ILE A 152 6.02 17.76 -1.44
CA ILE A 152 4.77 16.99 -1.47
C ILE A 152 5.03 15.61 -2.08
N TRP A 153 4.52 14.58 -1.44
CA TRP A 153 4.47 13.21 -1.96
C TRP A 153 3.11 12.97 -2.60
N ILE A 154 3.10 12.31 -3.74
CA ILE A 154 1.88 11.96 -4.50
C ILE A 154 1.95 10.47 -4.82
N ALA A 155 0.87 9.74 -4.56
CA ALA A 155 0.78 8.32 -4.83
C ALA A 155 -0.62 7.90 -5.31
N HIS A 156 -0.70 6.71 -5.89
CA HIS A 156 -1.98 6.09 -6.31
C HIS A 156 -2.90 5.83 -5.12
N VAL A 157 -2.39 5.16 -4.10
CA VAL A 157 -2.99 4.95 -2.77
C VAL A 157 -1.92 5.21 -1.71
N PRO A 158 -2.27 5.34 -0.41
CA PRO A 158 -1.27 5.49 0.65
C PRO A 158 -0.25 4.35 0.59
N PRO A 159 1.05 4.61 0.36
CA PRO A 159 2.09 3.59 0.32
C PRO A 159 2.26 2.90 1.68
N TYR A 160 2.65 1.63 1.64
CA TYR A 160 3.09 0.84 2.77
C TYR A 160 4.29 0.01 2.32
N THR A 161 5.47 0.37 2.80
CA THR A 161 6.75 -0.14 2.31
C THR A 161 7.26 -1.34 3.10
N PRO A 162 8.25 -2.09 2.60
CA PRO A 162 8.97 -3.08 3.41
C PRO A 162 9.61 -2.50 4.68
N THR A 163 9.98 -1.22 4.68
CA THR A 163 10.45 -0.53 5.89
C THR A 163 9.33 -0.40 6.94
N ASP A 164 8.10 -0.07 6.54
CA ASP A 164 6.95 -0.04 7.45
C ASP A 164 6.66 -1.44 8.03
N LEU A 165 6.67 -2.47 7.17
CA LEU A 165 6.53 -3.86 7.62
C LEU A 165 7.62 -4.23 8.63
N ARG A 166 8.88 -3.88 8.38
CA ARG A 166 10.00 -4.17 9.29
C ARG A 166 9.75 -3.55 10.66
N HIS A 167 9.31 -2.29 10.73
CA HIS A 167 8.96 -1.63 12.00
C HIS A 167 7.84 -2.37 12.74
N LEU A 168 6.78 -2.77 12.02
CA LEU A 168 5.70 -3.57 12.61
C LEU A 168 6.23 -4.90 13.16
N LEU A 169 7.04 -5.64 12.39
CA LEU A 169 7.60 -6.92 12.82
C LEU A 169 8.55 -6.77 14.02
N ASP A 170 9.32 -5.66 14.09
CA ASP A 170 10.18 -5.36 15.23
C ASP A 170 9.37 -5.10 16.52
N ASP A 171 8.19 -4.49 16.40
CA ASP A 171 7.27 -4.35 17.53
C ASP A 171 6.67 -5.70 17.94
N LEU A 172 6.24 -6.51 16.97
CA LEU A 172 5.65 -7.84 17.23
C LEU A 172 6.62 -8.81 17.88
N ARG A 173 7.93 -8.73 17.58
CA ARG A 173 8.97 -9.55 18.26
C ARG A 173 9.07 -9.29 19.76
N LYS A 174 8.55 -8.17 20.25
CA LYS A 174 8.50 -7.84 21.68
C LYS A 174 7.27 -8.41 22.37
N CYS A 175 6.27 -8.88 21.60
CA CYS A 175 5.02 -9.40 22.13
C CYS A 175 5.17 -10.89 22.48
N PRO A 176 4.92 -11.32 23.73
CA PRO A 176 5.11 -12.71 24.14
C PRO A 176 4.14 -13.69 23.48
N THR A 177 3.04 -13.19 22.91
CA THR A 177 2.02 -13.97 22.19
C THR A 177 2.27 -14.08 20.70
N ALA A 178 3.32 -13.44 20.19
CA ALA A 178 3.63 -13.40 18.75
C ALA A 178 4.99 -14.06 18.47
N VAL A 179 5.04 -14.89 17.44
CA VAL A 179 6.27 -15.47 16.89
C VAL A 179 6.42 -14.99 15.46
N VAL A 180 7.52 -14.29 15.17
CA VAL A 180 7.87 -13.80 13.84
C VAL A 180 8.95 -14.69 13.24
N GLU A 181 8.66 -15.33 12.13
CA GLU A 181 9.54 -16.27 11.42
C GLU A 181 9.85 -15.77 10.01
N VAL A 182 11.05 -16.03 9.53
CA VAL A 182 11.40 -15.88 8.12
C VAL A 182 11.19 -17.24 7.46
N ILE A 183 10.16 -17.36 6.62
CA ILE A 183 9.81 -18.62 5.95
C ILE A 183 10.60 -18.82 4.65
N GLY A 184 11.21 -17.77 4.11
CA GLY A 184 12.01 -17.81 2.90
C GLY A 184 12.56 -16.48 2.48
N LYS A 185 13.10 -16.45 1.25
CA LYS A 185 13.67 -15.27 0.61
C LYS A 185 12.99 -15.03 -0.74
N THR A 186 12.76 -13.77 -1.09
CA THR A 186 12.31 -13.34 -2.42
C THR A 186 13.39 -13.54 -3.48
N VAL A 187 13.07 -13.25 -4.73
CA VAL A 187 14.04 -13.27 -5.85
C VAL A 187 15.28 -12.41 -5.56
N GLN A 188 15.10 -11.24 -4.96
CA GLN A 188 16.19 -10.30 -4.62
C GLN A 188 16.75 -10.51 -3.21
N GLY A 189 16.35 -11.59 -2.53
CA GLY A 189 16.91 -12.00 -1.24
C GLY A 189 16.32 -11.30 -0.01
N ARG A 190 15.19 -10.58 -0.13
CA ARG A 190 14.46 -10.02 1.01
C ARG A 190 13.72 -11.11 1.77
N ASP A 191 13.43 -10.88 3.05
CA ASP A 191 12.74 -11.83 3.90
C ASP A 191 11.24 -11.91 3.56
N VAL A 192 10.74 -13.12 3.29
CA VAL A 192 9.31 -13.43 3.35
C VAL A 192 9.00 -13.87 4.77
N SER A 193 8.19 -13.07 5.46
CA SER A 193 7.91 -13.27 6.89
C SER A 193 6.55 -13.89 7.12
N MET A 194 6.46 -14.71 8.15
CA MET A 194 5.21 -15.23 8.73
C MET A 194 5.13 -14.82 10.19
N VAL A 195 3.93 -14.49 10.65
CA VAL A 195 3.66 -14.22 12.07
C VAL A 195 2.63 -15.21 12.57
N THR A 196 2.91 -15.83 13.73
CA THR A 196 1.95 -16.66 14.46
C THR A 196 1.59 -15.96 15.74
N VAL A 197 0.28 -15.81 16.02
CA VAL A 197 -0.22 -15.21 17.26
C VAL A 197 -1.20 -16.15 17.94
N THR A 198 -0.93 -16.50 19.19
CA THR A 198 -1.79 -17.36 20.03
C THR A 198 -1.43 -17.16 21.50
N ASN A 199 -2.22 -17.68 22.41
CA ASN A 199 -1.80 -17.80 23.81
C ASN A 199 -0.88 -19.02 23.97
N PRO A 200 0.42 -18.85 24.26
CA PRO A 200 1.37 -19.97 24.37
C PRO A 200 1.15 -20.84 25.61
N ASP A 201 0.44 -20.34 26.62
CA ASP A 201 0.15 -21.08 27.85
C ASP A 201 -0.99 -22.12 27.70
N ILE A 202 -1.72 -22.03 26.59
CA ILE A 202 -2.80 -22.95 26.25
C ILE A 202 -2.37 -23.82 25.07
N PRO A 203 -2.38 -25.15 25.15
CA PRO A 203 -2.04 -26.04 24.06
C PRO A 203 -2.87 -25.74 22.78
N ASP A 204 -2.22 -25.80 21.64
CA ASP A 204 -2.91 -25.53 20.36
C ASP A 204 -3.87 -26.67 19.97
N SER A 205 -3.75 -27.84 20.59
CA SER A 205 -4.69 -28.96 20.39
C SER A 205 -6.11 -28.51 20.78
N GLY A 206 -7.02 -28.47 19.84
CA GLY A 206 -8.40 -28.01 20.01
C GLY A 206 -8.65 -26.52 19.70
N LYS A 207 -7.61 -25.72 19.47
CA LYS A 207 -7.77 -24.39 18.92
C LYS A 207 -8.13 -24.47 17.44
N LYS A 208 -8.87 -23.46 16.96
CA LYS A 208 -9.06 -23.22 15.54
C LYS A 208 -7.81 -22.57 14.95
N THR A 209 -7.61 -22.69 13.63
CA THR A 209 -6.52 -22.00 12.93
C THR A 209 -7.09 -21.15 11.81
N VAL A 210 -6.77 -19.87 11.82
CA VAL A 210 -7.09 -18.96 10.73
C VAL A 210 -5.83 -18.37 10.12
N TRP A 211 -5.86 -18.12 8.81
CA TRP A 211 -4.73 -17.58 8.05
C TRP A 211 -5.16 -16.31 7.31
N LEU A 212 -4.40 -15.22 7.48
CA LEU A 212 -4.59 -13.98 6.76
C LEU A 212 -3.35 -13.68 5.92
N GLN A 213 -3.53 -13.42 4.63
CA GLN A 213 -2.47 -13.15 3.67
C GLN A 213 -2.71 -11.83 2.95
N ALA A 214 -1.64 -11.09 2.62
CA ALA A 214 -1.71 -9.82 1.92
C ALA A 214 -0.51 -9.60 0.98
N ARG A 215 -0.65 -8.61 0.10
CA ARG A 215 0.42 -8.09 -0.76
C ARG A 215 1.05 -9.14 -1.65
N GLN A 216 0.23 -10.00 -2.27
CA GLN A 216 0.67 -10.75 -3.43
C GLN A 216 0.91 -9.82 -4.61
N HIS A 217 0.12 -8.78 -4.73
CA HIS A 217 0.36 -7.70 -5.70
C HIS A 217 0.87 -6.46 -4.96
N ALA A 218 1.98 -5.92 -5.43
CA ALA A 218 2.69 -4.85 -4.75
C ALA A 218 1.91 -3.53 -4.66
N TRP A 219 1.07 -3.18 -5.65
CA TRP A 219 0.29 -1.94 -5.64
C TRP A 219 -0.82 -1.91 -4.57
N GLU A 220 -1.21 -3.06 -4.02
CA GLU A 220 -2.38 -3.23 -3.15
C GLU A 220 -2.10 -2.84 -1.69
N ALA A 221 -1.50 -1.66 -1.49
CA ALA A 221 -1.02 -1.20 -0.20
C ALA A 221 -2.12 -1.07 0.88
N GLY A 222 -3.38 -0.91 0.50
CA GLY A 222 -4.52 -0.93 1.42
C GLY A 222 -4.63 -2.20 2.25
N THR A 223 -4.23 -3.35 1.70
CA THR A 223 -4.23 -4.64 2.40
C THR A 223 -3.18 -4.70 3.51
N SER A 224 -2.05 -3.99 3.37
CA SER A 224 -1.04 -3.90 4.42
C SER A 224 -1.53 -3.12 5.64
N PHE A 225 -2.27 -2.02 5.45
CA PHE A 225 -2.88 -1.31 6.58
C PHE A 225 -3.95 -2.17 7.27
N THR A 226 -4.74 -2.93 6.51
CA THR A 226 -5.68 -3.92 7.06
C THR A 226 -4.94 -4.99 7.87
N MET A 227 -3.84 -5.52 7.34
CA MET A 227 -2.98 -6.49 8.02
C MET A 227 -2.39 -5.92 9.30
N GLU A 228 -1.87 -4.70 9.28
CA GLU A 228 -1.33 -4.04 10.47
C GLU A 228 -2.41 -3.86 11.54
N GLY A 229 -3.61 -3.41 11.18
CA GLY A 229 -4.74 -3.29 12.10
C GLY A 229 -5.11 -4.63 12.75
N ALA A 230 -5.13 -5.71 11.96
CA ALA A 230 -5.35 -7.07 12.43
C ALA A 230 -4.28 -7.52 13.44
N LEU A 231 -3.00 -7.35 13.08
CA LEU A 231 -1.86 -7.74 13.93
C LEU A 231 -1.81 -6.92 15.22
N ARG A 232 -1.94 -5.60 15.15
CA ARG A 232 -1.94 -4.74 16.36
C ARG A 232 -3.09 -5.07 17.31
N PHE A 233 -4.29 -5.34 16.78
CA PHE A 233 -5.41 -5.75 17.61
C PHE A 233 -5.16 -7.10 18.27
N ILE A 234 -4.83 -8.13 17.49
CA ILE A 234 -4.75 -9.50 18.04
C ILE A 234 -3.56 -9.69 18.99
N THR A 235 -2.54 -8.83 18.96
CA THR A 235 -1.40 -8.86 19.90
C THR A 235 -1.59 -7.93 21.11
N SER A 236 -2.66 -7.14 21.15
CA SER A 236 -2.93 -6.20 22.24
C SER A 236 -3.47 -6.86 23.50
N ASP A 237 -3.55 -6.08 24.60
CA ASP A 237 -4.18 -6.46 25.85
C ASP A 237 -5.70 -6.22 25.87
N ASP A 238 -6.32 -5.93 24.72
CA ASP A 238 -7.78 -5.85 24.60
C ASP A 238 -8.39 -7.18 25.05
N PRO A 239 -9.36 -7.19 26.00
CA PRO A 239 -9.96 -8.42 26.52
C PRO A 239 -10.52 -9.34 25.42
N ALA A 240 -11.04 -8.76 24.31
CA ALA A 240 -11.51 -9.56 23.19
C ALA A 240 -10.34 -10.27 22.49
N ALA A 241 -9.22 -9.58 22.25
CA ALA A 241 -8.03 -10.17 21.64
C ALA A 241 -7.44 -11.30 22.54
N VAL A 242 -7.38 -11.07 23.85
CA VAL A 242 -6.94 -12.10 24.81
C VAL A 242 -7.81 -13.35 24.70
N ALA A 243 -9.14 -13.19 24.78
CA ALA A 243 -10.08 -14.31 24.71
C ALA A 243 -10.03 -15.07 23.36
N LEU A 244 -9.68 -14.38 22.26
CA LEU A 244 -9.52 -15.00 20.94
C LEU A 244 -8.24 -15.82 20.86
N ARG A 245 -7.12 -15.35 21.40
CA ARG A 245 -5.84 -16.08 21.43
C ARG A 245 -5.92 -17.39 22.22
N ASP A 246 -6.83 -17.48 23.19
CA ASP A 246 -7.08 -18.72 23.95
C ASP A 246 -7.71 -19.83 23.09
N LYS A 247 -8.41 -19.46 22.03
CA LYS A 247 -9.24 -20.37 21.24
C LYS A 247 -8.72 -20.57 19.81
N ILE A 248 -7.86 -19.66 19.33
CA ILE A 248 -7.44 -19.62 17.95
C ILE A 248 -5.92 -19.42 17.83
N VAL A 249 -5.33 -20.12 16.87
CA VAL A 249 -4.00 -19.86 16.32
C VAL A 249 -4.17 -18.98 15.08
N PHE A 250 -3.69 -17.76 15.14
CA PHE A 250 -3.71 -16.83 14.03
C PHE A 250 -2.39 -16.91 13.27
N LYS A 251 -2.44 -17.14 11.97
CA LYS A 251 -1.29 -17.14 11.05
C LYS A 251 -1.41 -15.97 10.08
N PHE A 252 -0.30 -15.29 9.86
CA PHE A 252 -0.26 -14.12 8.98
C PHE A 252 0.93 -14.21 8.03
N THR A 253 0.69 -13.94 6.74
CA THR A 253 1.73 -13.64 5.76
C THR A 253 1.53 -12.19 5.32
N PRO A 254 2.19 -11.22 6.00
CA PRO A 254 1.81 -9.82 5.91
C PRO A 254 2.17 -9.14 4.58
N MET A 255 3.20 -9.63 3.89
CA MET A 255 3.63 -9.12 2.59
C MET A 255 4.33 -10.24 1.85
N VAL A 256 3.69 -10.73 0.77
CA VAL A 256 4.20 -11.85 -0.02
C VAL A 256 5.24 -11.35 -1.03
N ASP A 257 4.90 -10.36 -1.87
CA ASP A 257 5.83 -9.75 -2.84
C ASP A 257 6.57 -8.55 -2.24
N VAL A 258 7.55 -8.84 -1.39
CA VAL A 258 8.39 -7.80 -0.74
C VAL A 258 9.25 -7.06 -1.76
N ASP A 259 9.71 -7.74 -2.82
CA ASP A 259 10.52 -7.12 -3.87
C ASP A 259 9.69 -6.12 -4.68
N GLY A 260 8.50 -6.50 -5.10
CA GLY A 260 7.59 -5.61 -5.80
C GLY A 260 7.26 -4.35 -5.00
N CYS A 261 7.00 -4.50 -3.70
CA CYS A 261 6.74 -3.38 -2.79
C CYS A 261 7.98 -2.48 -2.58
N ALA A 262 9.19 -3.04 -2.61
CA ALA A 262 10.42 -2.24 -2.49
C ALA A 262 10.73 -1.46 -3.76
N ASN A 263 10.41 -2.04 -4.91
CA ASN A 263 10.81 -1.54 -6.24
C ASN A 263 9.74 -0.67 -6.91
N GLY A 264 8.59 -0.42 -6.28
CA GLY A 264 7.48 0.34 -6.88
C GLY A 264 6.85 -0.39 -8.07
N GLN A 265 6.75 -1.72 -7.99
CA GLN A 265 6.12 -2.56 -9.00
C GLN A 265 4.61 -2.66 -8.79
N VAL A 266 3.94 -3.35 -9.70
CA VAL A 266 2.47 -3.43 -9.69
C VAL A 266 2.00 -4.80 -9.20
N ARG A 267 2.34 -5.87 -9.92
CA ARG A 267 1.66 -7.15 -9.78
C ARG A 267 2.57 -8.37 -9.74
N SER A 268 3.60 -8.36 -10.57
CA SER A 268 4.50 -9.49 -10.75
C SER A 268 5.74 -9.37 -9.88
N ASN A 269 6.30 -10.50 -9.43
CA ASN A 269 7.55 -10.52 -8.71
C ASN A 269 8.73 -10.01 -9.58
N ALA A 270 9.92 -9.96 -9.02
CA ALA A 270 11.10 -9.45 -9.72
C ALA A 270 11.52 -10.28 -10.98
N ASN A 271 10.95 -11.46 -11.18
CA ASN A 271 11.10 -12.27 -12.40
C ASN A 271 9.96 -12.10 -13.41
N GLY A 272 8.96 -11.23 -13.11
CA GLY A 272 7.81 -10.99 -13.99
C GLY A 272 6.63 -11.95 -13.80
N TYR A 273 6.66 -12.86 -12.83
CA TYR A 273 5.56 -13.78 -12.57
C TYR A 273 4.53 -13.18 -11.63
N ASP A 274 3.26 -13.22 -12.03
CA ASP A 274 2.13 -12.82 -11.18
C ASP A 274 2.02 -13.70 -9.93
N VAL A 275 2.14 -13.09 -8.75
CA VAL A 275 2.24 -13.81 -7.48
C VAL A 275 0.88 -14.38 -7.00
N ASN A 276 -0.24 -13.97 -7.59
CA ASN A 276 -1.54 -14.61 -7.36
C ASN A 276 -1.96 -15.57 -8.49
N GLN A 277 -1.16 -15.75 -9.53
CA GLN A 277 -1.30 -16.81 -10.53
C GLN A 277 -0.27 -17.92 -10.25
N HIS A 278 -0.33 -19.03 -10.96
CA HIS A 278 0.64 -20.13 -10.86
C HIS A 278 0.62 -20.94 -9.54
N TRP A 279 -0.31 -20.72 -8.62
CA TRP A 279 -0.38 -21.47 -7.36
C TRP A 279 -0.62 -22.98 -7.58
N ARG A 280 -1.37 -23.35 -8.61
CA ARG A 280 -1.57 -24.74 -9.01
C ARG A 280 -0.31 -25.35 -9.60
N GLN A 281 0.40 -24.56 -10.42
CA GLN A 281 1.58 -24.99 -11.17
C GLN A 281 2.81 -25.14 -10.27
N VAL A 282 2.96 -24.29 -9.24
CA VAL A 282 4.11 -24.33 -8.33
C VAL A 282 4.09 -25.64 -7.53
N ASP A 283 4.89 -26.60 -7.99
CA ASP A 283 5.13 -27.89 -7.33
C ASP A 283 6.38 -27.81 -6.47
N LEU A 284 6.23 -28.03 -5.16
CA LEU A 284 7.33 -27.94 -4.18
C LEU A 284 8.43 -28.98 -4.36
N ARG A 285 8.22 -29.99 -5.23
CA ARG A 285 9.22 -31.00 -5.58
C ARG A 285 10.17 -30.52 -6.68
N HIS A 286 9.84 -29.44 -7.40
CA HIS A 286 10.57 -28.90 -8.53
C HIS A 286 11.31 -27.61 -8.16
N PRO A 287 12.66 -27.65 -8.04
CA PRO A 287 13.45 -26.50 -7.56
C PRO A 287 13.46 -25.31 -8.51
N GLU A 288 13.05 -25.48 -9.77
CA GLU A 288 12.88 -24.38 -10.71
C GLU A 288 11.84 -23.36 -10.23
N PHE A 289 10.74 -23.80 -9.63
CA PHE A 289 9.71 -22.90 -9.10
C PHE A 289 10.24 -22.07 -7.91
N LEU A 290 11.13 -22.65 -7.09
CA LEU A 290 11.81 -21.92 -6.05
C LEU A 290 12.66 -20.76 -6.61
N ARG A 291 13.27 -20.94 -7.77
CA ARG A 291 14.07 -19.91 -8.44
C ARG A 291 13.21 -18.84 -9.13
N LEU A 292 12.09 -19.25 -9.74
CA LEU A 292 11.23 -18.38 -10.54
C LEU A 292 10.22 -17.61 -9.65
N MET A 293 9.61 -18.28 -8.69
CA MET A 293 8.51 -17.78 -7.87
C MET A 293 8.72 -18.17 -6.40
N PRO A 294 9.83 -17.76 -5.75
CA PRO A 294 10.13 -18.12 -4.37
C PRO A 294 9.03 -17.65 -3.41
N GLU A 295 8.38 -16.52 -3.67
CA GLU A 295 7.31 -15.95 -2.86
C GLU A 295 6.13 -16.95 -2.74
N ILE A 296 5.67 -17.48 -3.86
CA ILE A 296 4.62 -18.53 -3.88
C ILE A 296 5.15 -19.81 -3.24
N TRP A 297 6.36 -20.25 -3.61
CA TRP A 297 6.93 -21.51 -3.16
C TRP A 297 7.03 -21.59 -1.63
N TYR A 298 7.60 -20.57 -0.98
CA TYR A 298 7.76 -20.54 0.48
C TYR A 298 6.43 -20.38 1.21
N THR A 299 5.55 -19.53 0.72
CA THR A 299 4.23 -19.34 1.31
C THR A 299 3.38 -20.59 1.21
N LYS A 300 3.33 -21.22 0.04
CA LYS A 300 2.64 -22.51 -0.16
C LYS A 300 3.19 -23.60 0.73
N LYS A 301 4.52 -23.70 0.86
CA LYS A 301 5.18 -24.65 1.77
C LYS A 301 4.75 -24.46 3.21
N ALA A 302 4.70 -23.22 3.70
CA ALA A 302 4.29 -22.89 5.07
C ALA A 302 2.81 -23.26 5.31
N ILE A 303 1.91 -22.94 4.35
CA ILE A 303 0.48 -23.30 4.42
C ILE A 303 0.29 -24.81 4.48
N LEU A 304 0.97 -25.55 3.59
CA LEU A 304 0.86 -27.00 3.56
C LEU A 304 1.47 -27.67 4.81
N ALA A 305 2.55 -27.12 5.36
CA ALA A 305 3.13 -27.59 6.61
C ALA A 305 2.18 -27.38 7.80
N CYS A 306 1.50 -26.22 7.87
CA CYS A 306 0.47 -25.97 8.87
C CYS A 306 -0.66 -27.01 8.78
N ARG A 307 -1.15 -27.31 7.58
CA ARG A 307 -2.18 -28.33 7.37
C ARG A 307 -1.73 -29.73 7.82
N SER A 308 -0.46 -30.08 7.60
CA SER A 308 0.09 -31.41 7.92
C SER A 308 0.41 -31.59 9.40
N SER A 309 0.45 -30.54 10.21
CA SER A 309 0.72 -30.59 11.65
C SER A 309 -0.41 -31.19 12.49
N GLY A 310 -1.53 -31.57 11.88
CA GLY A 310 -2.69 -32.17 12.54
C GLY A 310 -3.74 -31.15 13.01
N HIS A 311 -3.46 -29.85 12.89
CA HIS A 311 -4.39 -28.80 13.30
C HIS A 311 -5.24 -28.23 12.13
N GLY A 312 -4.78 -28.42 10.90
CA GLY A 312 -5.50 -27.90 9.72
C GLY A 312 -5.53 -26.35 9.66
N ILE A 313 -6.19 -25.84 8.65
CA ILE A 313 -6.57 -24.41 8.54
C ILE A 313 -8.09 -24.40 8.41
N ASP A 314 -8.79 -23.73 9.34
CA ASP A 314 -10.25 -23.67 9.35
C ASP A 314 -10.78 -22.59 8.37
N LEU A 315 -10.03 -21.50 8.21
CA LEU A 315 -10.36 -20.43 7.26
C LEU A 315 -9.08 -19.67 6.87
N MET A 316 -8.88 -19.46 5.58
CA MET A 316 -7.86 -18.57 5.04
C MET A 316 -8.52 -17.44 4.26
N VAL A 317 -8.08 -16.20 4.51
CA VAL A 317 -8.46 -15.03 3.71
C VAL A 317 -7.22 -14.47 3.02
N ASN A 318 -7.27 -14.43 1.70
CA ASN A 318 -6.26 -13.82 0.83
C ASN A 318 -6.74 -12.43 0.40
N MET A 319 -6.12 -11.37 0.94
CA MET A 319 -6.56 -9.99 0.74
C MET A 319 -5.94 -9.36 -0.48
N HIS A 320 -6.79 -8.72 -1.28
CA HIS A 320 -6.45 -7.95 -2.46
C HIS A 320 -7.12 -6.57 -2.45
N ASN A 321 -6.71 -5.70 -3.37
CA ASN A 321 -7.42 -4.46 -3.69
C ASN A 321 -7.82 -4.43 -5.16
N THR A 322 -9.02 -3.93 -5.42
CA THR A 322 -9.44 -3.49 -6.75
C THR A 322 -9.71 -2.00 -6.77
N GLU A 323 -9.88 -1.45 -7.97
CA GLU A 323 -10.22 -0.04 -8.13
C GLU A 323 -11.62 0.26 -7.57
N THR A 324 -12.65 -0.45 -8.02
CA THR A 324 -14.06 -0.06 -7.75
C THR A 324 -14.93 -1.15 -7.15
N ALA A 325 -14.50 -2.42 -7.19
CA ALA A 325 -15.31 -3.55 -6.74
C ALA A 325 -14.95 -4.01 -5.32
N GLU A 326 -15.90 -4.62 -4.61
CA GLU A 326 -15.65 -5.45 -3.42
C GLU A 326 -16.34 -6.78 -3.66
N TYR A 327 -15.63 -7.87 -3.45
CA TYR A 327 -16.20 -9.21 -3.57
C TYR A 327 -15.39 -10.24 -2.81
N LEU A 328 -16.02 -11.40 -2.59
CA LEU A 328 -15.40 -12.61 -2.08
C LEU A 328 -15.53 -13.70 -3.15
N ASP A 329 -14.47 -14.49 -3.32
CA ASP A 329 -14.45 -15.60 -4.24
C ASP A 329 -13.77 -16.85 -3.65
N THR A 330 -14.20 -18.06 -4.06
CA THR A 330 -13.66 -19.32 -3.58
C THR A 330 -13.84 -20.46 -4.59
N GLU A 331 -12.94 -21.43 -4.55
CA GLU A 331 -13.09 -22.72 -5.27
C GLU A 331 -13.70 -23.84 -4.40
N ALA A 332 -14.12 -23.55 -3.16
CA ALA A 332 -14.69 -24.55 -2.28
C ALA A 332 -15.96 -25.17 -2.87
N THR A 333 -16.08 -26.49 -2.76
CA THR A 333 -17.20 -27.26 -3.32
C THR A 333 -17.98 -28.05 -2.29
N ASP A 334 -17.41 -28.37 -1.12
CA ASP A 334 -18.14 -29.09 -0.10
C ASP A 334 -19.13 -28.18 0.66
N PRO A 335 -20.31 -28.71 1.01
CA PRO A 335 -21.37 -27.91 1.63
C PRO A 335 -21.02 -27.28 2.97
N ALA A 336 -20.16 -27.92 3.78
CA ALA A 336 -19.78 -27.43 5.12
C ALA A 336 -18.87 -26.21 4.98
N THR A 337 -17.85 -26.28 4.11
CA THR A 337 -16.96 -25.14 3.82
C THR A 337 -17.73 -23.99 3.20
N ILE A 338 -18.64 -24.24 2.26
CA ILE A 338 -19.48 -23.20 1.66
C ILE A 338 -20.37 -22.55 2.72
N LYS A 339 -20.94 -23.32 3.64
CA LYS A 339 -21.75 -22.78 4.74
C LYS A 339 -20.94 -21.85 5.64
N LEU A 340 -19.71 -22.25 6.01
CA LEU A 340 -18.76 -21.41 6.77
C LEU A 340 -18.49 -20.10 6.05
N MET A 341 -18.12 -20.16 4.77
CA MET A 341 -17.75 -19.00 3.98
C MET A 341 -18.92 -18.04 3.76
N ARG A 342 -20.14 -18.54 3.56
CA ARG A 342 -21.34 -17.72 3.52
C ARG A 342 -21.65 -17.05 4.85
N HIS A 343 -21.41 -17.76 5.95
CA HIS A 343 -21.56 -17.19 7.30
C HIS A 343 -20.56 -16.06 7.51
N PHE A 344 -19.30 -16.25 7.11
CA PHE A 344 -18.27 -15.21 7.11
C PHE A 344 -18.70 -13.98 6.27
N ASP A 345 -19.20 -14.19 5.04
CA ASP A 345 -19.68 -13.10 4.16
C ASP A 345 -20.77 -12.25 4.83
N VAL A 346 -21.77 -12.91 5.43
CA VAL A 346 -22.85 -12.23 6.16
C VAL A 346 -22.32 -11.43 7.36
N LEU A 347 -21.40 -12.02 8.14
CA LEU A 347 -20.78 -11.35 9.28
C LEU A 347 -19.95 -10.15 8.83
N LEU A 348 -19.15 -10.31 7.79
CA LEU A 348 -18.30 -9.26 7.22
C LEU A 348 -19.14 -8.07 6.76
N ALA A 349 -20.16 -8.34 5.97
CA ALA A 349 -21.08 -7.30 5.50
C ALA A 349 -21.83 -6.59 6.64
N ARG A 350 -22.16 -7.30 7.72
CA ARG A 350 -22.89 -6.73 8.86
C ARG A 350 -22.02 -5.91 9.80
N LYS A 351 -20.78 -6.35 10.05
CA LYS A 351 -19.91 -5.82 11.12
C LYS A 351 -18.85 -4.85 10.64
N THR A 352 -18.65 -4.73 9.35
CA THR A 352 -17.58 -3.91 8.76
C THR A 352 -18.10 -2.93 7.72
N ASN A 353 -17.22 -2.13 7.17
CA ASN A 353 -17.52 -1.27 6.04
C ASN A 353 -17.47 -2.00 4.68
N PHE A 354 -17.18 -3.30 4.65
CA PHE A 354 -17.24 -4.12 3.44
C PHE A 354 -18.68 -4.17 2.90
N ASP A 355 -18.83 -3.85 1.63
CA ASP A 355 -20.14 -3.75 0.97
C ASP A 355 -20.06 -4.35 -0.44
N PRO A 356 -20.03 -5.69 -0.54
CA PRO A 356 -19.94 -6.35 -1.82
C PRO A 356 -21.19 -6.08 -2.66
N SER A 357 -20.98 -5.83 -3.94
CA SER A 357 -22.08 -5.67 -4.90
C SER A 357 -22.86 -6.97 -5.11
N ASN A 358 -22.18 -8.10 -4.88
CA ASN A 358 -22.72 -9.45 -4.94
C ASN A 358 -22.20 -10.23 -3.73
N HIS A 359 -23.00 -11.16 -3.23
CA HIS A 359 -22.56 -12.13 -2.26
C HIS A 359 -21.40 -12.97 -2.83
N MET A 360 -20.69 -13.67 -1.92
CA MET A 360 -19.61 -14.59 -2.27
C MET A 360 -19.95 -15.42 -3.50
N THR A 361 -19.06 -15.41 -4.47
CA THR A 361 -19.14 -16.22 -5.68
C THR A 361 -18.31 -17.50 -5.55
N GLN A 362 -18.78 -18.56 -6.21
CA GLN A 362 -17.94 -19.74 -6.44
C GLN A 362 -17.27 -19.56 -7.80
N ALA A 363 -15.94 -19.50 -7.81
CA ALA A 363 -15.18 -19.44 -9.04
C ALA A 363 -15.50 -20.67 -9.89
N LYS A 364 -15.92 -20.46 -11.13
CA LYS A 364 -16.06 -21.53 -12.11
C LYS A 364 -14.69 -21.78 -12.71
N LEU A 365 -13.98 -22.81 -12.22
CA LEU A 365 -12.67 -23.22 -12.72
C LEU A 365 -11.77 -21.99 -12.90
N ALA A 366 -11.49 -21.36 -11.79
CA ALA A 366 -10.67 -20.17 -11.78
C ALA A 366 -9.29 -20.45 -12.34
N PRO A 367 -8.65 -19.43 -12.84
CA PRO A 367 -7.23 -19.47 -13.09
C PRO A 367 -6.48 -19.94 -11.84
N ASP A 368 -5.25 -20.27 -12.00
CA ASP A 368 -4.28 -20.85 -11.11
C ASP A 368 -3.92 -19.92 -9.91
N ASP A 369 -4.91 -19.36 -9.25
CA ASP A 369 -4.76 -18.46 -8.10
C ASP A 369 -4.67 -19.18 -6.74
N THR A 370 -4.59 -18.44 -5.65
CA THR A 370 -4.48 -18.97 -4.29
C THR A 370 -5.68 -19.87 -3.91
N ASN A 371 -6.87 -19.65 -4.48
CA ASN A 371 -8.05 -20.49 -4.24
C ASN A 371 -7.84 -21.94 -4.64
N SER A 372 -6.92 -22.22 -5.59
CA SER A 372 -6.53 -23.56 -6.00
C SER A 372 -6.00 -24.45 -4.85
N LEU A 373 -5.60 -23.86 -3.72
CA LEU A 373 -5.23 -24.60 -2.50
C LEU A 373 -6.40 -25.41 -1.93
N TYR A 374 -7.65 -25.02 -2.22
CA TYR A 374 -8.79 -25.83 -1.83
C TYR A 374 -8.81 -27.17 -2.57
N GLU A 375 -8.62 -27.16 -3.88
CA GLU A 375 -8.53 -28.41 -4.66
C GLU A 375 -7.33 -29.25 -4.24
N GLN A 376 -6.15 -28.62 -4.14
CA GLN A 376 -4.88 -29.29 -3.87
C GLN A 376 -4.78 -29.86 -2.46
N ALA A 377 -5.30 -29.18 -1.46
CA ALA A 377 -5.06 -29.50 -0.06
C ALA A 377 -6.29 -29.28 0.87
N LYS A 378 -7.47 -29.00 0.33
CA LYS A 378 -8.67 -28.71 1.11
C LYS A 378 -8.49 -27.58 2.13
N VAL A 379 -7.67 -26.60 1.78
CA VAL A 379 -7.57 -25.36 2.57
C VAL A 379 -8.76 -24.48 2.23
N PRO A 380 -9.61 -24.08 3.20
CA PRO A 380 -10.75 -23.19 2.95
C PRO A 380 -10.27 -21.78 2.66
N VAL A 381 -10.05 -21.42 1.40
CA VAL A 381 -9.57 -20.09 0.99
C VAL A 381 -10.70 -19.23 0.48
N LEU A 382 -10.75 -17.99 0.94
CA LEU A 382 -11.51 -16.89 0.38
C LEU A 382 -10.54 -15.85 -0.17
N LEU A 383 -10.62 -15.56 -1.45
CA LEU A 383 -10.06 -14.34 -2.02
C LEU A 383 -10.99 -13.19 -1.66
N MET A 384 -10.44 -12.12 -1.10
CA MET A 384 -11.19 -10.94 -0.68
C MET A 384 -10.65 -9.69 -1.37
N GLU A 385 -11.47 -9.07 -2.19
CA GLU A 385 -11.15 -7.81 -2.86
C GLU A 385 -11.76 -6.62 -2.14
N GLN A 386 -10.94 -5.64 -1.81
CA GLN A 386 -11.33 -4.39 -1.16
C GLN A 386 -11.14 -3.23 -2.13
N ARG A 387 -12.20 -2.45 -2.38
CA ARG A 387 -12.12 -1.28 -3.28
C ARG A 387 -11.26 -0.16 -2.73
N ILE A 388 -10.63 0.60 -3.62
CA ILE A 388 -9.96 1.87 -3.29
C ILE A 388 -10.86 3.09 -3.58
N ALA A 389 -11.83 2.97 -4.48
CA ALA A 389 -12.86 3.98 -4.77
C ALA A 389 -13.78 4.25 -3.58
N THR A 390 -14.73 5.16 -3.75
CA THR A 390 -15.73 5.50 -2.73
C THR A 390 -16.42 4.27 -2.16
N CYS A 391 -16.27 4.05 -0.86
CA CYS A 391 -16.99 3.03 -0.11
C CYS A 391 -18.38 3.56 0.27
N LYS A 392 -19.44 2.88 -0.13
CA LYS A 392 -20.83 3.33 0.12
C LYS A 392 -21.14 3.50 1.59
N LYS A 393 -20.69 2.56 2.44
CA LYS A 393 -20.94 2.60 3.88
C LYS A 393 -20.17 3.71 4.59
N LEU A 394 -19.01 4.12 4.06
CA LEU A 394 -18.26 5.27 4.57
C LEU A 394 -18.73 6.60 3.98
N GLY A 395 -19.38 6.58 2.81
CA GLY A 395 -19.76 7.77 2.05
C GLY A 395 -18.55 8.54 1.47
N ARG A 396 -17.36 7.92 1.43
CA ARG A 396 -16.11 8.51 0.96
C ARG A 396 -15.08 7.42 0.64
N HIS A 397 -13.94 7.82 0.09
CA HIS A 397 -12.78 6.94 -0.08
C HIS A 397 -12.25 6.46 1.28
N PRO A 398 -11.83 5.18 1.39
CA PRO A 398 -11.22 4.65 2.61
C PRO A 398 -9.87 5.32 2.92
N THR A 399 -9.68 5.73 4.17
CA THR A 399 -8.40 6.22 4.69
C THR A 399 -7.55 5.09 5.26
N THR A 400 -6.28 5.37 5.59
CA THR A 400 -5.43 4.43 6.33
C THR A 400 -6.06 4.00 7.66
N GLN A 401 -6.70 4.93 8.38
CA GLN A 401 -7.39 4.63 9.65
C GLN A 401 -8.59 3.70 9.46
N ASP A 402 -9.35 3.86 8.37
CA ASP A 402 -10.46 2.94 8.06
C ASP A 402 -9.94 1.51 7.78
N ARG A 403 -8.79 1.39 7.09
CA ARG A 403 -8.15 0.10 6.82
C ARG A 403 -7.63 -0.56 8.10
N LEU A 404 -6.99 0.20 9.00
CA LEU A 404 -6.58 -0.30 10.32
C LEU A 404 -7.78 -0.79 11.14
N THR A 405 -8.86 -0.01 11.17
CA THR A 405 -10.10 -0.39 11.85
C THR A 405 -10.73 -1.65 11.25
N PHE A 406 -10.75 -1.71 9.91
CA PHE A 406 -11.24 -2.88 9.19
C PHE A 406 -10.43 -4.14 9.51
N GLY A 407 -9.10 -4.03 9.65
CA GLY A 407 -8.24 -5.15 10.03
C GLY A 407 -8.59 -5.77 11.39
N ARG A 408 -8.86 -4.93 12.39
CA ARG A 408 -9.39 -5.39 13.69
C ARG A 408 -10.72 -6.14 13.49
N GLN A 409 -11.68 -5.52 12.81
CA GLN A 409 -12.99 -6.09 12.58
C GLN A 409 -12.93 -7.40 11.78
N LEU A 410 -12.01 -7.51 10.82
CA LEU A 410 -11.82 -8.72 10.02
C LEU A 410 -11.39 -9.90 10.91
N ILE A 411 -10.46 -9.70 11.85
CA ILE A 411 -10.05 -10.74 12.82
C ILE A 411 -11.23 -11.17 13.70
N GLU A 412 -12.02 -10.24 14.19
CA GLU A 412 -13.23 -10.54 14.99
C GLU A 412 -14.24 -11.36 14.15
N VAL A 413 -14.44 -11.01 12.89
CA VAL A 413 -15.35 -11.74 11.97
C VAL A 413 -14.81 -13.13 11.63
N MET A 414 -13.51 -13.27 11.31
CA MET A 414 -12.90 -14.58 11.05
C MET A 414 -13.05 -15.50 12.24
N ALA A 415 -12.76 -14.98 13.44
CA ALA A 415 -12.87 -15.73 14.68
C ALA A 415 -14.30 -16.19 14.97
N GLU A 416 -15.29 -15.29 14.86
CA GLU A 416 -16.70 -15.62 15.04
C GLU A 416 -17.16 -16.70 14.05
N ALA A 417 -16.81 -16.55 12.78
CA ALA A 417 -17.19 -17.50 11.74
C ALA A 417 -16.70 -18.93 12.02
N VAL A 418 -15.46 -19.09 12.50
CA VAL A 418 -14.90 -20.43 12.77
C VAL A 418 -15.34 -21.02 14.13
N LEU A 419 -15.63 -20.17 15.11
CA LEU A 419 -16.09 -20.60 16.45
C LEU A 419 -17.57 -20.97 16.47
N ASP A 420 -18.42 -20.26 15.74
CA ASP A 420 -19.88 -20.54 15.67
C ASP A 420 -20.19 -21.89 15.02
N GLN A 421 -19.26 -22.46 14.25
CA GLN A 421 -19.40 -23.80 13.67
C GLN A 421 -19.43 -24.93 14.74
N GLN A 422 -19.12 -24.62 16.00
CA GLN A 422 -19.10 -25.60 17.12
C GLN A 422 -20.43 -25.65 17.88
N GLN A 423 -21.40 -24.80 17.56
CA GLN A 423 -22.72 -24.89 18.15
C GLN A 423 -23.58 -25.86 17.33
N PRO A 424 -24.14 -26.93 17.94
CA PRO A 424 -24.92 -27.97 17.26
C PRO A 424 -26.24 -27.44 16.66
#